data_d95cac2faf5120cad700d56e18649276
#
_entry.id   d95cac2faf5120cad700d56e18649276
#
_cell.length_a   1.000
_cell.length_b   1.000
_cell.length_c   1.000
_cell.angle_alpha   90.00
_cell.angle_beta   90.00
_cell.angle_gamma   90.00
#
_symmetry.space_group_name_H-M   'P 1'
#
loop_
_entity.id
_entity.type
_entity.pdbx_description
1 polymer ?
#
loop_
_entity_poly.entity_id
_entity_poly.type
_entity_poly.pdbx_seq_one_letter_code
_entity_poly.pdbx_strand_id
1 'polypeptide(L)' 'MHDREAKRLLWYLFAGSRGGENRVRIIDLIKEQPYNINQLAEVLGLDYKAVQHHIGVLEKNNMVTKVGEK' A
#
# COMPACT_ATOMS: atom_id res chain seq x y z
N MET A 1 -6.12 -0.51 -21.83
CA MET A 1 -5.76 0.81 -21.67
C MET A 1 -5.60 1.20 -20.26
N HIS A 2 -6.59 1.01 -19.48
CA HIS A 2 -6.48 1.31 -18.06
C HIS A 2 -5.44 0.45 -17.39
N ASP A 3 -5.32 -0.80 -17.82
CA ASP A 3 -4.36 -1.70 -17.23
C ASP A 3 -2.93 -1.22 -17.43
N ARG A 4 -2.68 -0.62 -18.58
CA ARG A 4 -1.34 -0.14 -18.88
C ARG A 4 -0.95 1.00 -17.95
N GLU A 5 -1.87 1.92 -17.71
CA GLU A 5 -1.58 3.03 -16.81
C GLU A 5 -1.46 2.55 -15.38
N ALA A 6 -2.30 1.60 -14.98
CA ALA A 6 -2.22 1.07 -13.63
C ALA A 6 -0.90 0.36 -13.41
N LYS A 7 -0.44 -0.41 -14.39
CA LYS A 7 0.83 -1.10 -14.28
C LYS A 7 1.99 -0.13 -14.21
N ARG A 8 1.91 0.96 -14.97
CA ARG A 8 2.96 1.97 -14.95
C ARG A 8 3.04 2.64 -13.59
N LEU A 9 1.89 2.94 -13.01
CA LEU A 9 1.86 3.55 -11.69
C LEU A 9 2.43 2.61 -10.65
N LEU A 10 2.08 1.33 -10.71
CA LEU A 10 2.62 0.34 -9.81
C LEU A 10 4.13 0.26 -9.93
N TRP A 11 4.63 0.24 -11.17
CA TRP A 11 6.07 0.21 -11.41
C TRP A 11 6.75 1.40 -10.77
N TYR A 12 6.15 2.57 -10.92
CA TYR A 12 6.72 3.77 -10.32
C TYR A 12 6.78 3.65 -8.80
N LEU A 13 5.70 3.17 -8.19
CA LEU A 13 5.65 3.03 -6.75
C LEU A 13 6.62 1.98 -6.24
N PHE A 14 6.91 0.97 -7.05
CA PHE A 14 7.83 -0.09 -6.65
C PHE A 14 9.27 0.30 -6.94
N ALA A 15 9.55 0.52 -8.19
CA ALA A 15 10.93 0.63 -8.65
C ALA A 15 11.45 2.05 -8.54
N GLY A 16 10.55 3.02 -8.62
CA GLY A 16 10.96 4.39 -8.69
C GLY A 16 11.03 5.12 -7.37
N SER A 17 10.67 4.47 -6.27
CA SER A 17 10.65 5.18 -5.01
C SER A 17 11.09 4.27 -3.88
N ARG A 18 11.65 4.91 -2.85
CA ARG A 18 12.08 4.21 -1.67
C ARG A 18 10.85 3.62 -0.98
N GLY A 19 10.97 2.42 -0.49
CA GLY A 19 9.87 1.79 0.20
C GLY A 19 8.86 1.12 -0.70
N GLY A 20 9.14 1.05 -2.00
CA GLY A 20 8.21 0.45 -2.94
C GLY A 20 7.95 -1.01 -2.64
N GLU A 21 8.97 -1.73 -2.19
CA GLU A 21 8.82 -3.14 -1.88
C GLU A 21 7.80 -3.35 -0.77
N ASN A 22 7.84 -2.50 0.25
CA ASN A 22 6.88 -2.62 1.35
C ASN A 22 5.47 -2.29 0.90
N ARG A 23 5.33 -1.36 -0.03
CA ARG A 23 4.00 -1.04 -0.56
C ARG A 23 3.42 -2.20 -1.34
N VAL A 24 4.25 -2.96 -2.06
CA VAL A 24 3.80 -4.17 -2.72
C VAL A 24 3.28 -5.16 -1.70
N ARG A 25 4.02 -5.36 -0.63
CA ARG A 25 3.61 -6.28 0.41
C ARG A 25 2.29 -5.87 1.04
N ILE A 26 2.11 -4.59 1.25
CA ILE A 26 0.86 -4.09 1.82
C ILE A 26 -0.31 -4.43 0.88
N ILE A 27 -0.14 -4.16 -0.40
CA ILE A 27 -1.20 -4.44 -1.36
C ILE A 27 -1.53 -5.94 -1.37
N ASP A 28 -0.52 -6.78 -1.36
CA ASP A 28 -0.74 -8.22 -1.37
C ASP A 28 -1.52 -8.67 -0.14
N LEU A 29 -1.19 -8.11 1.02
CA LEU A 29 -1.85 -8.50 2.25
C LEU A 29 -3.32 -8.07 2.26
N ILE A 30 -3.59 -6.84 1.88
CA ILE A 30 -4.95 -6.34 1.96
C ILE A 30 -5.84 -6.90 0.86
N LYS A 31 -5.27 -7.51 -0.17
CA LYS A 31 -6.06 -8.22 -1.16
C LYS A 31 -6.75 -9.43 -0.53
N GLU A 32 -6.12 -10.02 0.46
CA GLU A 32 -6.67 -11.21 1.10
C GLU A 32 -7.73 -10.86 2.12
N GLN A 33 -7.50 -9.81 2.87
CA GLN A 33 -8.42 -9.40 3.91
C GLN A 33 -8.08 -7.99 4.36
N PRO A 34 -9.03 -7.28 4.98
CA PRO A 34 -8.73 -5.95 5.51
C PRO A 34 -7.73 -6.05 6.66
N TYR A 35 -6.85 -5.07 6.73
CA TYR A 35 -5.89 -4.95 7.81
C TYR A 35 -5.94 -3.52 8.33
N ASN A 36 -5.72 -3.35 9.62
CA ASN A 36 -5.49 -2.00 10.13
C ASN A 36 -3.99 -1.74 10.17
N ILE A 37 -3.61 -0.50 10.46
CA ILE A 37 -2.20 -0.12 10.40
C ILE A 37 -1.36 -0.89 11.42
N ASN A 38 -1.91 -1.13 12.61
CA ASN A 38 -1.18 -1.88 13.62
C ASN A 38 -0.89 -3.30 13.16
N GLN A 39 -1.88 -3.94 12.54
CA GLN A 39 -1.71 -5.29 12.04
C GLN A 39 -0.67 -5.34 10.94
N LEU A 40 -0.71 -4.37 10.03
CA LEU A 40 0.27 -4.32 8.94
C LEU A 40 1.66 -4.10 9.49
N ALA A 41 1.79 -3.22 10.47
CA ALA A 41 3.09 -2.96 11.07
C ALA A 41 3.67 -4.23 11.67
N GLU A 42 2.82 -4.98 12.36
CA GLU A 42 3.27 -6.19 13.02
C GLU A 42 3.69 -7.25 11.99
N VAL A 43 2.87 -7.46 10.98
CA VAL A 43 3.16 -8.47 9.98
C VAL A 43 4.42 -8.14 9.19
N LEU A 44 4.62 -6.87 8.88
CA LEU A 44 5.73 -6.45 8.05
C LEU A 44 6.99 -6.16 8.84
N GLY A 45 6.89 -6.10 10.15
CA GLY A 45 8.04 -5.75 10.98
C GLY A 45 8.45 -4.30 10.83
N LEU A 46 7.49 -3.42 10.60
CA LEU A 46 7.73 -2.00 10.44
C LEU A 46 7.06 -1.26 11.59
N ASP A 47 7.47 0.00 11.80
CA ASP A 47 6.78 0.76 12.82
C ASP A 47 5.51 1.38 12.24
N TYR A 48 4.67 1.85 13.14
CA TYR A 48 3.36 2.38 12.78
C TYR A 48 3.48 3.55 11.80
N LYS A 49 4.41 4.44 12.05
CA LYS A 49 4.54 5.63 11.20
C LYS A 49 4.97 5.28 9.79
N ALA A 50 5.83 4.29 9.65
CA ALA A 50 6.27 3.86 8.33
C ALA A 50 5.08 3.30 7.54
N VAL A 51 4.28 2.45 8.19
CA VAL A 51 3.11 1.90 7.52
C VAL A 51 2.12 3.00 7.19
N GLN A 52 1.91 3.92 8.11
CA GLN A 52 1.00 5.03 7.89
C GLN A 52 1.43 5.85 6.67
N HIS A 53 2.71 6.06 6.53
CA HIS A 53 3.24 6.77 5.37
C HIS A 53 2.95 6.01 4.08
N HIS A 54 3.21 4.70 4.08
CA HIS A 54 2.97 3.89 2.89
C HIS A 54 1.50 3.87 2.51
N ILE A 55 0.64 3.74 3.50
CA ILE A 55 -0.80 3.74 3.25
C ILE A 55 -1.22 5.09 2.67
N GLY A 56 -0.66 6.17 3.20
CA GLY A 56 -0.96 7.50 2.68
C GLY A 56 -0.59 7.64 1.21
N VAL A 57 0.57 7.11 0.83
CA VAL A 57 1.00 7.16 -0.55
C VAL A 57 0.04 6.37 -1.43
N LEU A 58 -0.36 5.17 -0.97
CA LEU A 58 -1.25 4.34 -1.74
C LEU A 58 -2.64 4.96 -1.88
N GLU A 59 -3.13 5.57 -0.81
CA GLU A 59 -4.42 6.25 -0.86
C GLU A 59 -4.40 7.43 -1.81
N LYS A 60 -3.33 8.19 -1.77
CA LYS A 60 -3.18 9.35 -2.62
C LYS A 60 -3.22 8.95 -4.09
N ASN A 61 -2.75 7.76 -4.39
CA ASN A 61 -2.74 7.26 -5.76
C ASN A 61 -3.93 6.34 -6.05
N ASN A 62 -4.92 6.33 -5.19
CA ASN A 62 -6.15 5.57 -5.37
C ASN A 62 -5.91 4.07 -5.50
N MET A 63 -4.86 3.58 -4.86
CA MET A 63 -4.54 2.16 -4.90
C MET A 63 -5.20 1.40 -3.78
N VAL A 64 -5.58 2.08 -2.71
CA VAL A 64 -6.30 1.47 -1.60
C VAL A 64 -7.32 2.46 -1.10
N THR A 65 -8.34 1.96 -0.41
CA THR A 65 -9.34 2.80 0.22
C THR A 65 -9.59 2.28 1.63
N LYS A 66 -10.09 3.14 2.47
CA LYS A 66 -10.45 2.74 3.81
C LYS A 66 -11.76 1.97 3.78
N VAL A 67 -11.81 0.91 4.56
CA VAL A 67 -12.98 0.04 4.62
C VAL A 67 -13.63 0.21 5.96
N GLY A 68 -14.95 0.27 5.97
CA GLY A 68 -15.68 0.42 7.23
C GLY A 68 -15.62 1.80 7.80
N GLU A 69 -15.17 2.74 7.04
CA GLU A 69 -15.08 4.13 7.46
C GLU A 69 -16.44 4.77 7.46
N LYS A 70 -16.75 5.51 8.46
CA LYS A 70 -18.03 6.17 8.52
C LYS A 70 -17.89 7.64 8.57
#